data_fca64e07e457f82285aa94f70a373ab1
#
_entry.id   fca64e07e457f82285aa94f70a373ab1
#
_cell.length_a   1.000
_cell.length_b   1.000
_cell.length_c   1.000
_cell.angle_alpha   90.00
_cell.angle_beta   90.00
_cell.angle_gamma   90.00
#
_symmetry.space_group_name_H-M   'P 1'
#
loop_
_entity.id
_entity.type
_entity.pdbx_description
1 polymer ?
#
loop_
_entity_poly.entity_id
_entity_poly.type
_entity_poly.pdbx_seq_one_letter_code
_entity_poly.pdbx_strand_id
1 'polypeptide(L)'
;MRSKKILFVIFVLSFFLFVSLLVVLNFFKPRDSLQKGPMYELLEKKGFVHVESRYHSGRGIDFKNKEAFVNDQYLIKNGKVYDIVGEKEAKDRFDQLLLDEFSFILSHPKLTSDRIFRENYQIILSADEVFNKDLLKERHIPKLDRLYSIYQDSFTKLRISFNNENLPTKIELYYEGDDGLTWYIWRTYSYPYKSEADFKEVVDGFYEMYKEHYKIEANIKKSKN
;
A
#
# COMPACT_ATOMS: atom_id res chain seq x y z
N MET A 1 -26.94 45.19 33.87
CA MET A 1 -25.50 44.96 33.54
C MET A 1 -24.97 43.56 33.82
N ARG A 2 -25.40 42.83 34.85
CA ARG A 2 -24.93 41.45 35.16
C ARG A 2 -25.22 40.42 34.06
N SER A 3 -26.38 40.45 33.42
CA SER A 3 -26.78 39.49 32.39
C SER A 3 -25.86 39.49 31.13
N LYS A 4 -25.43 40.65 30.65
CA LYS A 4 -24.55 40.76 29.48
C LYS A 4 -23.13 40.21 29.74
N LYS A 5 -22.63 40.33 30.98
CA LYS A 5 -21.33 39.77 31.39
C LYS A 5 -21.37 38.22 31.43
N ILE A 6 -22.48 37.65 31.90
CA ILE A 6 -22.67 36.20 31.95
C ILE A 6 -22.76 35.63 30.53
N LEU A 7 -23.50 36.28 29.63
CA LEU A 7 -23.63 35.86 28.23
C LEU A 7 -22.27 35.88 27.50
N PHE A 8 -21.47 36.90 27.75
CA PHE A 8 -20.12 37.01 27.19
C PHE A 8 -19.17 35.90 27.70
N VAL A 9 -19.22 35.58 28.98
CA VAL A 9 -18.41 34.48 29.55
C VAL A 9 -18.80 33.12 28.96
N ILE A 10 -20.12 32.87 28.81
CA ILE A 10 -20.60 31.62 28.19
C ILE A 10 -20.14 31.55 26.74
N PHE A 11 -20.21 32.63 25.97
CA PHE A 11 -19.76 32.68 24.59
C PHE A 11 -18.26 32.38 24.47
N VAL A 12 -17.43 32.99 25.31
CA VAL A 12 -15.98 32.75 25.33
C VAL A 12 -15.64 31.29 25.68
N LEU A 13 -16.29 30.71 26.68
CA LEU A 13 -16.11 29.32 27.06
C LEU A 13 -16.53 28.34 25.95
N SER A 14 -17.67 28.60 25.29
CA SER A 14 -18.16 27.81 24.16
C SER A 14 -17.19 27.88 22.97
N PHE A 15 -16.62 29.05 22.69
CA PHE A 15 -15.64 29.24 21.64
C PHE A 15 -14.35 28.46 21.94
N PHE A 16 -13.81 28.52 23.17
CA PHE A 16 -12.66 27.75 23.57
C PHE A 16 -12.89 26.23 23.51
N LEU A 17 -14.06 25.76 23.93
CA LEU A 17 -14.48 24.37 23.83
C LEU A 17 -14.54 23.90 22.36
N PHE A 18 -15.13 24.73 21.49
CA PHE A 18 -15.20 24.43 20.05
C PHE A 18 -13.82 24.39 19.39
N VAL A 19 -12.95 25.34 19.69
CA VAL A 19 -11.55 25.36 19.18
C VAL A 19 -10.78 24.15 19.72
N SER A 20 -10.91 23.81 21.00
CA SER A 20 -10.29 22.64 21.58
C SER A 20 -10.78 21.35 20.92
N LEU A 21 -12.09 21.23 20.64
CA LEU A 21 -12.66 20.09 19.93
C LEU A 21 -12.13 19.99 18.50
N LEU A 22 -12.00 21.10 17.78
CA LEU A 22 -11.42 21.12 16.43
C LEU A 22 -9.94 20.71 16.46
N VAL A 23 -9.18 21.16 17.44
CA VAL A 23 -7.78 20.75 17.63
C VAL A 23 -7.70 19.25 17.92
N VAL A 24 -8.49 18.75 18.86
CA VAL A 24 -8.59 17.32 19.18
C VAL A 24 -8.98 16.50 17.95
N LEU A 25 -10.01 16.88 17.21
CA LEU A 25 -10.45 16.19 15.99
C LEU A 25 -9.38 16.20 14.90
N ASN A 26 -8.56 17.26 14.80
CA ASN A 26 -7.43 17.29 13.88
C ASN A 26 -6.23 16.44 14.37
N PHE A 27 -6.02 16.34 15.69
CA PHE A 27 -5.00 15.44 16.26
C PHE A 27 -5.39 13.96 16.18
N PHE A 28 -6.69 13.65 16.24
CA PHE A 28 -7.24 12.29 16.11
C PHE A 28 -7.66 11.92 14.69
N LYS A 29 -7.40 12.75 13.67
CA LYS A 29 -7.45 12.25 12.31
C LYS A 29 -6.46 11.10 12.22
N PRO A 30 -6.90 9.89 11.81
CA PRO A 30 -5.98 8.78 11.60
C PRO A 30 -4.93 9.27 10.61
N ARG A 31 -3.69 9.40 11.08
CA ARG A 31 -2.55 9.93 10.33
C ARG A 31 -2.14 9.03 9.16
N ASP A 32 -2.75 7.85 9.06
CA ASP A 32 -2.33 6.77 8.17
C ASP A 32 -3.45 6.25 7.28
N SER A 33 -4.45 7.07 6.93
CA SER A 33 -5.38 6.66 5.89
C SER A 33 -4.67 6.76 4.54
N LEU A 34 -4.49 5.60 3.90
CA LEU A 34 -4.02 5.49 2.54
C LEU A 34 -4.82 6.45 1.65
N GLN A 35 -4.19 7.50 1.10
CA GLN A 35 -4.85 8.32 0.10
C GLN A 35 -5.01 7.47 -1.16
N LYS A 36 -6.25 7.02 -1.39
CA LYS A 36 -6.62 6.24 -2.56
C LYS A 36 -6.56 7.14 -3.79
N GLY A 37 -5.56 6.94 -4.64
CA GLY A 37 -5.52 7.58 -5.95
C GLY A 37 -6.41 6.83 -6.95
N PRO A 38 -6.65 7.40 -8.16
CA PRO A 38 -7.51 6.81 -9.18
C PRO A 38 -7.18 5.35 -9.51
N MET A 39 -5.90 5.02 -9.51
CA MET A 39 -5.43 3.66 -9.80
C MET A 39 -5.74 2.67 -8.68
N TYR A 40 -5.68 3.12 -7.44
CA TYR A 40 -6.04 2.27 -6.30
C TYR A 40 -7.52 1.85 -6.37
N GLU A 41 -8.42 2.78 -6.72
CA GLU A 41 -9.85 2.51 -6.86
C GLU A 41 -10.12 1.48 -7.98
N LEU A 42 -9.37 1.54 -9.08
CA LEU A 42 -9.47 0.55 -10.16
C LEU A 42 -9.02 -0.84 -9.70
N LEU A 43 -7.93 -0.94 -8.95
CA LEU A 43 -7.43 -2.20 -8.40
C LEU A 43 -8.39 -2.79 -7.35
N GLU A 44 -8.93 -1.94 -6.46
CA GLU A 44 -9.94 -2.35 -5.48
C GLU A 44 -11.20 -2.86 -6.17
N LYS A 45 -11.65 -2.22 -7.25
CA LYS A 45 -12.78 -2.67 -8.08
C LYS A 45 -12.47 -3.98 -8.81
N LYS A 46 -11.24 -4.20 -9.26
CA LYS A 46 -10.80 -5.46 -9.87
C LYS A 46 -10.83 -6.61 -8.85
N GLY A 47 -10.56 -6.32 -7.58
CA GLY A 47 -10.69 -7.23 -6.46
C GLY A 47 -9.40 -8.00 -6.14
N PHE A 48 -8.69 -8.52 -7.15
CA PHE A 48 -7.49 -9.34 -6.96
C PHE A 48 -6.35 -8.85 -7.83
N VAL A 49 -5.15 -8.91 -7.28
CA VAL A 49 -3.92 -8.62 -8.03
C VAL A 49 -2.79 -9.54 -7.57
N HIS A 50 -1.98 -9.95 -8.51
CA HIS A 50 -0.68 -10.60 -8.26
C HIS A 50 0.44 -9.65 -8.65
N VAL A 51 1.39 -9.43 -7.74
CA VAL A 51 2.52 -8.52 -7.92
C VAL A 51 3.82 -9.31 -7.80
N GLU A 52 4.68 -9.19 -8.77
CA GLU A 52 6.04 -9.71 -8.73
C GLU A 52 7.04 -8.54 -8.73
N SER A 53 8.11 -8.66 -7.99
CA SER A 53 9.22 -7.73 -8.04
C SER A 53 10.53 -8.48 -8.19
N ARG A 54 11.52 -7.84 -8.80
CA ARG A 54 12.82 -8.48 -9.06
C ARG A 54 13.53 -8.99 -7.80
N TYR A 55 13.31 -8.35 -6.67
CA TYR A 55 14.04 -8.65 -5.42
C TYR A 55 13.18 -9.35 -4.37
N HIS A 56 11.90 -9.53 -4.63
CA HIS A 56 10.97 -10.11 -3.68
C HIS A 56 10.04 -11.09 -4.40
N SER A 57 9.79 -12.20 -3.76
CA SER A 57 8.83 -13.21 -4.19
C SER A 57 7.44 -12.62 -4.45
N GLY A 58 6.65 -13.31 -5.26
CA GLY A 58 5.30 -12.91 -5.67
C GLY A 58 4.38 -12.67 -4.48
N ARG A 59 3.40 -11.80 -4.70
CA ARG A 59 2.39 -11.41 -3.71
C ARG A 59 1.02 -11.45 -4.34
N GLY A 60 0.08 -12.10 -3.67
CA GLY A 60 -1.33 -12.03 -4.04
C GLY A 60 -2.09 -11.19 -3.03
N ILE A 61 -3.01 -10.35 -3.50
CA ILE A 61 -3.79 -9.43 -2.67
C ILE A 61 -5.25 -9.51 -3.06
N ASP A 62 -6.11 -9.79 -2.09
CA ASP A 62 -7.56 -9.66 -2.14
C ASP A 62 -7.98 -8.40 -1.37
N PHE A 63 -8.43 -7.39 -2.10
CA PHE A 63 -8.84 -6.11 -1.53
C PHE A 63 -10.15 -6.20 -0.75
N LYS A 64 -11.05 -7.09 -1.15
CA LYS A 64 -12.39 -7.25 -0.56
C LYS A 64 -12.33 -7.92 0.81
N ASN A 65 -11.64 -9.05 0.89
CA ASN A 65 -11.55 -9.84 2.12
C ASN A 65 -10.37 -9.42 3.00
N LYS A 66 -9.52 -8.50 2.53
CA LYS A 66 -8.28 -8.06 3.20
C LYS A 66 -7.36 -9.25 3.50
N GLU A 67 -7.26 -10.15 2.54
CA GLU A 67 -6.37 -11.29 2.58
C GLU A 67 -5.20 -11.08 1.62
N ALA A 68 -4.03 -11.60 1.97
CA ALA A 68 -2.85 -11.52 1.14
C ALA A 68 -1.86 -12.63 1.46
N PHE A 69 -1.10 -13.05 0.47
CA PHE A 69 0.11 -13.83 0.67
C PHE A 69 1.32 -13.09 0.11
N VAL A 70 2.43 -13.20 0.80
CA VAL A 70 3.74 -12.75 0.35
C VAL A 70 4.64 -13.96 0.42
N ASN A 71 4.97 -14.53 -0.75
CA ASN A 71 5.73 -15.76 -0.83
C ASN A 71 6.94 -15.73 0.10
N ASP A 72 7.17 -16.82 0.81
CA ASP A 72 8.30 -17.04 1.73
C ASP A 72 8.38 -16.05 2.93
N GLN A 73 7.40 -15.16 3.13
CA GLN A 73 7.45 -14.19 4.21
C GLN A 73 6.27 -14.31 5.18
N TYR A 74 5.05 -14.13 4.69
CA TYR A 74 3.86 -14.19 5.54
C TYR A 74 2.57 -14.34 4.73
N LEU A 75 1.52 -14.76 5.45
CA LEU A 75 0.15 -14.84 4.98
C LEU A 75 -0.73 -13.97 5.87
N ILE A 76 -1.64 -13.20 5.28
CA ILE A 76 -2.72 -12.50 5.97
C ILE A 76 -4.03 -13.21 5.63
N LYS A 77 -4.70 -13.78 6.63
CA LYS A 77 -5.94 -14.52 6.47
C LYS A 77 -6.81 -14.39 7.71
N ASN A 78 -8.12 -14.11 7.51
CA ASN A 78 -9.08 -13.99 8.61
C ASN A 78 -8.63 -13.02 9.71
N GLY A 79 -8.05 -11.87 9.36
CA GLY A 79 -7.57 -10.88 10.31
C GLY A 79 -6.32 -11.27 11.10
N LYS A 80 -5.61 -12.32 10.69
CA LYS A 80 -4.36 -12.78 11.32
C LYS A 80 -3.22 -12.80 10.34
N VAL A 81 -2.00 -12.62 10.86
CA VAL A 81 -0.75 -12.80 10.11
C VAL A 81 -0.11 -14.11 10.55
N TYR A 82 0.23 -14.92 9.58
CA TYR A 82 1.00 -16.15 9.75
C TYR A 82 2.37 -15.94 9.11
N ASP A 83 3.43 -16.01 9.88
CA ASP A 83 4.81 -15.93 9.43
C ASP A 83 5.63 -17.09 10.02
N ILE A 84 6.92 -17.18 9.69
CA ILE A 84 7.81 -18.24 10.20
C ILE A 84 8.00 -18.19 11.73
N VAL A 85 7.63 -17.09 12.39
CA VAL A 85 7.77 -16.90 13.85
C VAL A 85 6.50 -17.26 14.60
N GLY A 86 5.35 -17.32 13.92
CA GLY A 86 4.07 -17.68 14.53
C GLY A 86 2.90 -16.84 14.05
N GLU A 87 1.76 -17.09 14.68
CA GLU A 87 0.52 -16.36 14.44
C GLU A 87 0.51 -15.05 15.26
N LYS A 88 0.08 -13.95 14.64
CA LYS A 88 -0.05 -12.64 15.27
C LYS A 88 -1.33 -11.94 14.80
N GLU A 89 -1.79 -10.96 15.55
CA GLU A 89 -2.85 -10.06 15.11
C GLU A 89 -2.43 -9.31 13.83
N ALA A 90 -3.34 -9.28 12.86
CA ALA A 90 -3.09 -8.61 11.56
C ALA A 90 -3.40 -7.10 11.58
N LYS A 91 -3.67 -6.53 12.77
CA LYS A 91 -4.03 -5.12 12.87
C LYS A 91 -3.03 -4.26 12.11
N ASP A 92 -3.54 -3.50 11.17
CA ASP A 92 -2.79 -2.59 10.30
C ASP A 92 -1.78 -3.26 9.33
N ARG A 93 -1.61 -4.60 9.36
CA ARG A 93 -0.62 -5.26 8.49
C ARG A 93 -1.04 -5.28 7.02
N PHE A 94 -2.33 -5.48 6.75
CA PHE A 94 -2.86 -5.40 5.40
C PHE A 94 -2.74 -3.99 4.83
N ASP A 95 -3.11 -2.98 5.61
CA ASP A 95 -3.00 -1.58 5.20
C ASP A 95 -1.53 -1.18 4.99
N GLN A 96 -0.61 -1.69 5.82
CA GLN A 96 0.82 -1.50 5.62
C GLN A 96 1.32 -2.16 4.32
N LEU A 97 0.85 -3.37 3.99
CA LEU A 97 1.17 -4.01 2.72
C LEU A 97 0.69 -3.17 1.53
N LEU A 98 -0.54 -2.65 1.60
CA LEU A 98 -1.07 -1.78 0.54
C LEU A 98 -0.26 -0.48 0.41
N LEU A 99 0.16 0.11 1.54
CA LEU A 99 1.04 1.27 1.54
C LEU A 99 2.37 0.96 0.86
N ASP A 100 3.01 -0.13 1.21
CA ASP A 100 4.30 -0.53 0.65
C ASP A 100 4.22 -0.84 -0.85
N GLU A 101 3.08 -1.39 -1.32
CA GLU A 101 2.91 -1.81 -2.71
C GLU A 101 2.37 -0.73 -3.64
N PHE A 102 1.39 0.05 -3.20
CA PHE A 102 0.58 0.87 -4.10
C PHE A 102 0.62 2.36 -3.81
N SER A 103 0.90 2.78 -2.55
CA SER A 103 0.74 4.19 -2.17
C SER A 103 1.72 5.12 -2.87
N PHE A 104 2.89 4.62 -3.18
CA PHE A 104 3.99 5.44 -3.63
C PHE A 104 3.86 5.91 -5.08
N ILE A 105 3.58 4.98 -6.00
CA ILE A 105 3.47 5.27 -7.43
C ILE A 105 2.02 5.26 -7.88
N LEU A 106 1.31 4.18 -7.56
CA LEU A 106 -0.03 3.97 -8.12
C LEU A 106 -1.11 4.87 -7.50
N SER A 107 -0.83 5.54 -6.40
CA SER A 107 -1.70 6.59 -5.87
C SER A 107 -1.45 7.96 -6.50
N HIS A 108 -0.53 8.08 -7.48
CA HIS A 108 -0.20 9.34 -8.10
C HIS A 108 -1.43 9.95 -8.82
N PRO A 109 -1.80 11.21 -8.54
CA PRO A 109 -3.05 11.82 -9.04
C PRO A 109 -3.13 11.94 -10.56
N LYS A 110 -1.99 11.94 -11.23
CA LYS A 110 -1.92 12.00 -12.70
C LYS A 110 -2.20 10.65 -13.39
N LEU A 111 -2.40 9.55 -12.66
CA LEU A 111 -2.71 8.23 -13.22
C LEU A 111 -4.22 8.07 -13.42
N THR A 112 -4.80 8.91 -14.26
CA THR A 112 -6.23 8.87 -14.60
C THR A 112 -6.47 8.04 -15.86
N SER A 113 -7.65 7.43 -15.98
CA SER A 113 -8.04 6.63 -17.15
C SER A 113 -7.92 7.41 -18.46
N ASP A 114 -8.32 8.68 -18.46
CA ASP A 114 -8.21 9.56 -19.64
C ASP A 114 -6.76 9.79 -20.08
N ARG A 115 -5.85 9.95 -19.10
CA ARG A 115 -4.43 10.11 -19.41
C ARG A 115 -3.83 8.81 -19.92
N ILE A 116 -4.15 7.67 -19.28
CA ILE A 116 -3.70 6.35 -19.71
C ILE A 116 -4.08 6.11 -21.17
N PHE A 117 -5.33 6.38 -21.53
CA PHE A 117 -5.81 6.22 -22.91
C PHE A 117 -5.08 7.16 -23.88
N ARG A 118 -4.95 8.45 -23.55
CA ARG A 118 -4.28 9.45 -24.41
C ARG A 118 -2.79 9.15 -24.63
N GLU A 119 -2.12 8.59 -23.64
CA GLU A 119 -0.72 8.21 -23.69
C GLU A 119 -0.52 6.74 -24.12
N ASN A 120 -1.49 6.18 -24.84
CA ASN A 120 -1.44 4.85 -25.43
C ASN A 120 -1.06 3.75 -24.43
N TYR A 121 -1.72 3.74 -23.26
CA TYR A 121 -1.52 2.79 -22.18
C TYR A 121 -0.10 2.74 -21.57
N GLN A 122 0.65 3.84 -21.71
CA GLN A 122 1.97 3.94 -21.13
C GLN A 122 2.23 5.37 -20.62
N ILE A 123 2.42 5.53 -19.32
CA ILE A 123 2.71 6.84 -18.71
C ILE A 123 4.17 6.87 -18.26
N ILE A 124 4.86 7.94 -18.59
CA ILE A 124 6.21 8.25 -18.12
C ILE A 124 6.12 9.40 -17.13
N LEU A 125 6.69 9.22 -15.95
CA LEU A 125 6.87 10.24 -14.92
C LEU A 125 8.36 10.47 -14.68
N SER A 126 8.76 11.71 -14.38
CA SER A 126 10.10 11.98 -13.90
C SER A 126 10.24 11.56 -12.43
N ALA A 127 11.47 11.32 -11.98
CA ALA A 127 11.73 11.05 -10.56
C ALA A 127 11.23 12.22 -9.68
N ASP A 128 11.43 13.46 -10.10
CA ASP A 128 10.98 14.65 -9.37
C ASP A 128 9.44 14.73 -9.25
N GLU A 129 8.69 14.26 -10.25
CA GLU A 129 7.22 14.18 -10.14
C GLU A 129 6.78 13.16 -9.13
N VAL A 130 7.45 12.01 -9.05
CA VAL A 130 7.12 10.91 -8.15
C VAL A 130 7.60 11.18 -6.72
N PHE A 131 8.81 11.74 -6.58
CA PHE A 131 9.49 11.96 -5.30
C PHE A 131 9.43 13.40 -4.80
N ASN A 132 8.55 14.24 -5.34
CA ASN A 132 8.34 15.58 -4.81
C ASN A 132 7.96 15.51 -3.33
N LYS A 133 8.83 16.05 -2.44
CA LYS A 133 8.66 15.97 -0.98
C LYS A 133 7.35 16.57 -0.50
N ASP A 134 6.90 17.66 -1.13
CA ASP A 134 5.68 18.34 -0.73
C ASP A 134 4.46 17.52 -1.13
N LEU A 135 4.44 16.96 -2.34
CA LEU A 135 3.40 16.06 -2.79
C LEU A 135 3.31 14.78 -1.93
N LEU A 136 4.46 14.24 -1.53
CA LEU A 136 4.52 13.04 -0.69
C LEU A 136 4.06 13.32 0.74
N LYS A 137 4.38 14.50 1.30
CA LYS A 137 3.87 14.95 2.60
C LYS A 137 2.37 15.19 2.56
N GLU A 138 1.88 15.85 1.51
CA GLU A 138 0.45 16.07 1.28
C GLU A 138 -0.33 14.75 1.22
N ARG A 139 0.27 13.72 0.63
CA ARG A 139 -0.30 12.38 0.52
C ARG A 139 -0.13 11.52 1.77
N HIS A 140 0.42 12.05 2.85
CA HIS A 140 0.63 11.34 4.12
C HIS A 140 1.31 9.97 3.96
N ILE A 141 2.31 9.87 3.09
CA ILE A 141 3.05 8.62 2.87
C ILE A 141 3.96 8.35 4.08
N PRO A 142 3.76 7.25 4.80
CA PRO A 142 4.59 6.91 5.95
C PRO A 142 6.02 6.55 5.53
N LYS A 143 6.99 6.78 6.42
CA LYS A 143 8.42 6.48 6.20
C LYS A 143 9.00 7.17 4.95
N LEU A 144 8.46 8.34 4.63
CA LEU A 144 8.83 9.12 3.45
C LEU A 144 10.34 9.31 3.31
N ASP A 145 11.01 9.69 4.40
CA ASP A 145 12.45 9.97 4.39
C ASP A 145 13.27 8.72 3.98
N ARG A 146 12.84 7.55 4.41
CA ARG A 146 13.50 6.29 4.03
C ARG A 146 13.27 5.95 2.55
N LEU A 147 12.07 6.11 2.06
CA LEU A 147 11.76 5.88 0.64
C LEU A 147 12.52 6.89 -0.23
N TYR A 148 12.53 8.14 0.17
CA TYR A 148 13.24 9.20 -0.55
C TYR A 148 14.74 8.92 -0.62
N SER A 149 15.38 8.55 0.49
CA SER A 149 16.81 8.24 0.52
C SER A 149 17.19 7.00 -0.30
N ILE A 150 16.30 6.02 -0.42
CA ILE A 150 16.55 4.80 -1.21
C ILE A 150 16.44 5.07 -2.72
N TYR A 151 15.54 5.94 -3.14
CA TYR A 151 15.16 6.08 -4.55
C TYR A 151 15.60 7.38 -5.20
N GLN A 152 15.95 8.41 -4.42
CA GLN A 152 16.28 9.74 -4.92
C GLN A 152 17.38 9.72 -5.99
N ASP A 153 18.41 8.89 -5.78
CA ASP A 153 19.59 8.80 -6.63
C ASP A 153 19.57 7.56 -7.55
N SER A 154 18.48 6.77 -7.50
CA SER A 154 18.46 5.44 -8.12
C SER A 154 17.90 5.44 -9.53
N PHE A 155 17.10 6.44 -9.90
CA PHE A 155 16.52 6.52 -11.25
C PHE A 155 16.10 7.96 -11.62
N THR A 156 16.02 8.25 -12.90
CA THR A 156 15.63 9.56 -13.40
C THR A 156 14.20 9.61 -13.94
N LYS A 157 13.68 8.49 -14.40
CA LYS A 157 12.32 8.36 -14.94
C LYS A 157 11.71 7.04 -14.55
N LEU A 158 10.39 7.01 -14.55
CA LEU A 158 9.57 5.85 -14.25
C LEU A 158 8.55 5.69 -15.37
N ARG A 159 8.38 4.47 -15.86
CA ARG A 159 7.40 4.12 -16.88
C ARG A 159 6.40 3.11 -16.31
N ILE A 160 5.12 3.41 -16.42
CA ILE A 160 4.04 2.52 -16.03
C ILE A 160 3.30 2.10 -17.29
N SER A 161 3.19 0.80 -17.52
CA SER A 161 2.41 0.23 -18.60
C SER A 161 1.08 -0.29 -18.07
N PHE A 162 0.04 -0.19 -18.89
CA PHE A 162 -1.34 -0.56 -18.53
C PHE A 162 -1.93 -1.51 -19.56
N ASN A 163 -2.93 -2.28 -19.18
CA ASN A 163 -3.75 -3.05 -20.10
C ASN A 163 -4.97 -2.22 -20.60
N ASN A 164 -5.80 -2.81 -21.44
CA ASN A 164 -7.00 -2.19 -21.97
C ASN A 164 -8.12 -1.92 -20.93
N GLU A 165 -8.00 -2.47 -19.72
CA GLU A 165 -8.86 -2.15 -18.57
C GLU A 165 -8.27 -1.00 -17.71
N ASN A 166 -7.21 -0.33 -18.18
CA ASN A 166 -6.44 0.68 -17.45
C ASN A 166 -5.78 0.16 -16.17
N LEU A 167 -5.61 -1.14 -16.03
CA LEU A 167 -4.93 -1.74 -14.89
C LEU A 167 -3.41 -1.81 -15.16
N PRO A 168 -2.56 -1.51 -14.17
CA PRO A 168 -1.11 -1.57 -14.34
C PRO A 168 -0.67 -2.99 -14.68
N THR A 169 0.28 -3.13 -15.58
CA THR A 169 0.91 -4.39 -15.95
C THR A 169 2.37 -4.44 -15.60
N LYS A 170 3.04 -3.27 -15.67
CA LYS A 170 4.48 -3.20 -15.43
C LYS A 170 4.89 -1.80 -14.95
N ILE A 171 5.86 -1.76 -14.05
CA ILE A 171 6.59 -0.55 -13.68
C ILE A 171 8.06 -0.77 -13.98
N GLU A 172 8.65 0.16 -14.73
CA GLU A 172 10.05 0.17 -15.11
C GLU A 172 10.71 1.46 -14.62
N LEU A 173 11.95 1.33 -14.16
CA LEU A 173 12.80 2.45 -13.76
C LEU A 173 13.87 2.70 -14.81
N TYR A 174 14.16 3.95 -15.11
CA TYR A 174 15.23 4.36 -15.99
C TYR A 174 16.40 4.88 -15.18
N TYR A 175 17.51 4.19 -15.23
CA TYR A 175 18.70 4.49 -14.43
C TYR A 175 19.98 4.33 -15.26
N GLU A 176 21.06 4.91 -14.75
CA GLU A 176 22.40 4.75 -15.29
C GLU A 176 23.08 3.58 -14.62
N GLY A 177 23.37 2.52 -15.38
CA GLY A 177 24.13 1.35 -14.95
C GLY A 177 25.51 1.29 -15.61
N ASP A 178 26.25 0.25 -15.32
CA ASP A 178 27.60 0.03 -15.90
C ASP A 178 27.59 -0.04 -17.43
N ASP A 179 26.48 -0.51 -18.01
CA ASP A 179 26.24 -0.59 -19.46
C ASP A 179 25.57 0.66 -20.06
N GLY A 180 25.47 1.74 -19.29
CA GLY A 180 24.81 2.98 -19.68
C GLY A 180 23.34 3.06 -19.24
N LEU A 181 22.61 4.02 -19.86
CA LEU A 181 21.20 4.30 -19.52
C LEU A 181 20.27 3.20 -20.04
N THR A 182 19.51 2.56 -19.15
CA THR A 182 18.59 1.48 -19.51
C THR A 182 17.31 1.48 -18.68
N TRP A 183 16.25 0.86 -19.25
CA TRP A 183 15.01 0.54 -18.56
C TRP A 183 15.12 -0.79 -17.85
N TYR A 184 14.69 -0.78 -16.61
CA TYR A 184 14.78 -1.92 -15.72
C TYR A 184 13.41 -2.22 -15.13
N ILE A 185 12.94 -3.47 -15.25
CA ILE A 185 11.65 -3.90 -14.69
C ILE A 185 11.78 -3.95 -13.17
N TRP A 186 11.00 -3.12 -12.50
CA TRP A 186 10.91 -3.09 -11.05
C TRP A 186 9.77 -3.96 -10.52
N ARG A 187 8.59 -3.86 -11.13
CA ARG A 187 7.41 -4.65 -10.77
C ARG A 187 6.62 -5.08 -11.99
N THR A 188 6.02 -6.27 -11.91
CA THR A 188 4.98 -6.71 -12.83
C THR A 188 3.70 -6.99 -12.08
N TYR A 189 2.57 -6.72 -12.72
CA TYR A 189 1.24 -6.92 -12.19
C TYR A 189 0.49 -7.86 -13.12
N SER A 190 -0.15 -8.86 -12.55
CA SER A 190 -0.99 -9.80 -13.27
C SER A 190 -2.30 -10.04 -12.52
N TYR A 191 -3.28 -10.55 -13.24
CA TYR A 191 -4.65 -10.72 -12.74
C TYR A 191 -5.12 -12.16 -13.01
N PRO A 192 -4.41 -13.17 -12.45
CA PRO A 192 -4.67 -14.58 -12.76
C PRO A 192 -5.96 -15.09 -12.13
N TYR A 193 -6.43 -14.45 -11.05
CA TYR A 193 -7.58 -14.91 -10.29
C TYR A 193 -8.88 -14.42 -10.93
N LYS A 194 -9.73 -15.36 -11.35
CA LYS A 194 -11.02 -15.07 -12.01
C LYS A 194 -12.15 -14.94 -11.00
N SER A 195 -12.00 -15.54 -9.83
CA SER A 195 -13.00 -15.58 -8.77
C SER A 195 -12.36 -15.54 -7.37
N GLU A 196 -13.20 -15.29 -6.37
CA GLU A 196 -12.82 -15.40 -4.95
C GLU A 196 -12.39 -16.85 -4.61
N ALA A 197 -13.00 -17.84 -5.25
CA ALA A 197 -12.64 -19.24 -5.03
C ALA A 197 -11.22 -19.55 -5.50
N ASP A 198 -10.81 -19.04 -6.67
CA ASP A 198 -9.46 -19.23 -7.21
C ASP A 198 -8.40 -18.62 -6.28
N PHE A 199 -8.66 -17.40 -5.78
CA PHE A 199 -7.74 -16.75 -4.85
C PHE A 199 -7.68 -17.49 -3.52
N LYS A 200 -8.84 -17.89 -3.00
CA LYS A 200 -8.95 -18.62 -1.75
C LYS A 200 -8.21 -19.96 -1.78
N GLU A 201 -8.27 -20.69 -2.89
CA GLU A 201 -7.54 -21.95 -3.05
C GLU A 201 -6.03 -21.75 -2.84
N VAL A 202 -5.47 -20.69 -3.41
CA VAL A 202 -4.06 -20.35 -3.23
C VAL A 202 -3.75 -19.95 -1.78
N VAL A 203 -4.57 -19.11 -1.18
CA VAL A 203 -4.44 -18.69 0.23
C VAL A 203 -4.56 -19.89 1.18
N ASP A 204 -5.47 -20.81 0.92
CA ASP A 204 -5.65 -22.01 1.72
C ASP A 204 -4.43 -22.94 1.61
N GLY A 205 -3.83 -23.06 0.43
CA GLY A 205 -2.59 -23.80 0.22
C GLY A 205 -1.42 -23.24 1.04
N PHE A 206 -1.23 -21.92 1.02
CA PHE A 206 -0.23 -21.27 1.89
C PHE A 206 -0.54 -21.46 3.37
N TYR A 207 -1.81 -21.37 3.77
CA TYR A 207 -2.21 -21.58 5.16
C TYR A 207 -1.90 -22.99 5.67
N GLU A 208 -2.17 -24.01 4.89
CA GLU A 208 -1.84 -25.40 5.27
C GLU A 208 -0.32 -25.60 5.35
N MET A 209 0.45 -25.02 4.44
CA MET A 209 1.92 -25.03 4.50
C MET A 209 2.44 -24.41 5.82
N TYR A 210 1.93 -23.25 6.21
CA TYR A 210 2.29 -22.62 7.48
C TYR A 210 1.88 -23.46 8.68
N LYS A 211 0.69 -24.05 8.68
CA LYS A 211 0.23 -24.93 9.77
C LYS A 211 1.14 -26.16 9.94
N GLU A 212 1.58 -26.75 8.86
CA GLU A 212 2.53 -27.87 8.90
C GLU A 212 3.88 -27.46 9.50
N HIS A 213 4.39 -26.30 9.07
CA HIS A 213 5.61 -25.74 9.61
C HIS A 213 5.52 -25.55 11.14
N TYR A 214 4.43 -24.97 11.66
CA TYR A 214 4.23 -24.79 13.11
C TYR A 214 4.10 -26.12 13.87
N LYS A 215 3.48 -27.13 13.28
CA LYS A 215 3.41 -28.46 13.89
C LYS A 215 4.82 -29.06 14.05
N ILE A 216 5.66 -28.92 13.03
CA ILE A 216 7.05 -29.38 13.06
C ILE A 216 7.83 -28.65 14.16
N GLU A 217 7.75 -27.33 14.25
CA GLU A 217 8.42 -26.55 15.30
C GLU A 217 7.93 -26.88 16.69
N ALA A 218 6.60 -27.06 16.90
CA ALA A 218 6.04 -27.44 18.18
C ALA A 218 6.53 -28.83 18.62
N ASN A 219 6.68 -29.77 17.70
CA ASN A 219 7.22 -31.10 17.98
C ASN A 219 8.71 -31.09 18.33
N ILE A 220 9.50 -30.24 17.65
CA ILE A 220 10.93 -30.05 17.95
C ILE A 220 11.10 -29.45 19.36
N LYS A 221 10.28 -28.48 19.75
CA LYS A 221 10.31 -27.90 21.10
C LYS A 221 9.93 -28.90 22.18
N LYS A 222 8.95 -29.80 21.93
CA LYS A 222 8.56 -30.88 22.88
C LYS A 222 9.61 -31.97 23.03
N SER A 223 10.41 -32.25 22.01
CA SER A 223 11.45 -33.26 22.06
C SER A 223 12.74 -32.80 22.75
N LYS A 224 12.88 -31.47 22.98
CA LYS A 224 14.04 -30.86 23.66
C LYS A 224 13.81 -30.56 25.13
N ASN A 225 12.57 -30.74 25.64
CA ASN A 225 12.17 -30.66 27.03
C ASN A 225 11.91 -32.05 27.60
#